data_451919800367d682da54b679bc6c4f45
#
_entry.id   451919800367d682da54b679bc6c4f45
#
_cell.length_a   1.000
_cell.length_b   1.000
_cell.length_c   1.000
_cell.angle_alpha   90.00
_cell.angle_beta   90.00
_cell.angle_gamma   90.00
#
_symmetry.space_group_name_H-M   'P 1'
#
loop_
_entity.id
_entity.type
_entity.pdbx_description
1 polymer ?
#
loop_
_entity_poly.entity_id
_entity_poly.type
_entity_poly.pdbx_seq_one_letter_code
_entity_poly.pdbx_strand_id
1 'polypeptide(L)'
;MINILTVKNMNNSCFKDLNVAFKENDFHLITGSNKCGKTTFIKLLAGIIESENAIFYKQRDISFLKSIEFSTLFGYFLYNGSFHFIFSNLDQEILHRLDYLDLSPSERKMKYKNLTQIFGLGEYLTNSISDLTIFQKIKASIMLELLHSPKILLLDQVFLELSEAQSKELISILRRIGGITVVATAQDLDLALEFDSLSIFNNGTLCVKNSPLDVLKEDSKLNKVGLSLPFMVDLSLKLKYYDLVDDVVLDIDRMVNELWK
;
A
#
# COMPACT_ATOMS: atom_id res chain seq x y z
N MET A 1 -13.95 11.19 -10.21
CA MET A 1 -13.04 10.02 -10.12
C MET A 1 -13.88 8.77 -9.90
N ILE A 2 -13.53 7.68 -10.58
CA ILE A 2 -14.30 6.42 -10.54
C ILE A 2 -13.74 5.53 -9.43
N ASN A 3 -14.63 4.90 -8.66
CA ASN A 3 -14.22 3.88 -7.71
C ASN A 3 -13.89 2.58 -8.46
N ILE A 4 -12.67 2.08 -8.32
CA ILE A 4 -12.23 0.83 -8.94
C ILE A 4 -12.60 -0.38 -8.08
N LEU A 5 -12.53 -0.24 -6.76
CA LEU A 5 -12.85 -1.29 -5.78
C LEU A 5 -13.76 -0.71 -4.71
N THR A 6 -14.80 -1.42 -4.34
CA THR A 6 -15.77 -0.98 -3.33
C THR A 6 -16.12 -2.14 -2.42
N VAL A 7 -16.09 -1.91 -1.12
CA VAL A 7 -16.60 -2.81 -0.10
C VAL A 7 -17.91 -2.24 0.41
N LYS A 8 -18.96 -3.07 0.48
CA LYS A 8 -20.29 -2.65 0.90
C LYS A 8 -20.85 -3.59 1.97
N ASN A 9 -21.31 -3.00 3.06
CA ASN A 9 -22.03 -3.70 4.13
C ASN A 9 -21.34 -5.00 4.58
N MET A 10 -20.00 -4.99 4.60
CA MET A 10 -19.24 -6.19 4.99
C MET A 10 -19.44 -6.50 6.46
N ASN A 11 -20.03 -7.65 6.74
CA ASN A 11 -20.27 -8.16 8.06
C ASN A 11 -19.70 -9.58 8.17
N ASN A 12 -18.77 -9.79 9.09
CA ASN A 12 -18.20 -11.09 9.41
C ASN A 12 -17.65 -11.09 10.85
N SER A 13 -16.89 -12.11 11.23
CA SER A 13 -16.29 -12.19 12.56
C SER A 13 -15.35 -11.03 12.92
N CYS A 14 -14.78 -10.35 11.92
CA CYS A 14 -13.81 -9.26 12.09
C CYS A 14 -14.40 -7.87 11.84
N PHE A 15 -15.41 -7.75 10.98
CA PHE A 15 -15.95 -6.46 10.52
C PHE A 15 -17.44 -6.32 10.80
N LYS A 16 -17.85 -5.09 11.11
CA LYS A 16 -19.25 -4.71 11.33
C LYS A 16 -19.60 -3.54 10.42
N ASP A 17 -20.52 -3.79 9.48
CA ASP A 17 -21.03 -2.80 8.52
C ASP A 17 -19.91 -1.99 7.84
N LEU A 18 -18.82 -2.68 7.44
CA LEU A 18 -17.68 -2.01 6.83
C LEU A 18 -18.02 -1.58 5.41
N ASN A 19 -17.92 -0.28 5.19
CA ASN A 19 -18.13 0.37 3.90
C ASN A 19 -16.90 1.19 3.52
N VAL A 20 -16.20 0.82 2.43
CA VAL A 20 -15.03 1.57 1.95
C VAL A 20 -14.91 1.45 0.44
N ALA A 21 -14.49 2.54 -0.22
CA ALA A 21 -14.28 2.56 -1.66
C ALA A 21 -12.87 3.08 -1.98
N PHE A 22 -12.23 2.52 -2.99
CA PHE A 22 -10.91 2.89 -3.45
C PHE A 22 -11.03 3.50 -4.86
N LYS A 23 -10.42 4.65 -5.06
CA LYS A 23 -10.43 5.34 -6.35
C LYS A 23 -9.39 4.73 -7.29
N GLU A 24 -9.66 4.78 -8.58
CA GLU A 24 -8.72 4.34 -9.60
C GLU A 24 -7.45 5.21 -9.59
N ASN A 25 -6.28 4.57 -9.65
CA ASN A 25 -4.95 5.18 -9.57
C ASN A 25 -4.63 5.91 -8.25
N ASP A 26 -5.36 5.60 -7.18
CA ASP A 26 -5.18 6.15 -5.84
C ASP A 26 -4.20 5.28 -5.03
N PHE A 27 -3.34 5.91 -4.26
CA PHE A 27 -2.50 5.26 -3.26
C PHE A 27 -3.19 5.41 -1.91
N HIS A 28 -3.72 4.30 -1.40
CA HIS A 28 -4.56 4.27 -0.21
C HIS A 28 -3.85 3.59 0.94
N LEU A 29 -3.67 4.30 2.05
CA LEU A 29 -3.14 3.74 3.29
C LEU A 29 -4.25 3.33 4.23
N ILE A 30 -4.12 2.15 4.81
CA ILE A 30 -4.97 1.65 5.89
C ILE A 30 -4.11 1.51 7.14
N THR A 31 -4.47 2.20 8.21
CA THR A 31 -3.83 2.05 9.51
C THR A 31 -4.87 1.88 10.62
N GLY A 32 -4.43 1.70 11.84
CA GLY A 32 -5.28 1.51 13.01
C GLY A 32 -4.58 0.68 14.07
N SER A 33 -5.24 0.51 15.21
CA SER A 33 -4.72 -0.25 16.35
C SER A 33 -4.29 -1.67 15.96
N ASN A 34 -3.41 -2.27 16.76
CA ASN A 34 -3.03 -3.66 16.55
C ASN A 34 -4.27 -4.56 16.67
N LYS A 35 -4.33 -5.58 15.78
CA LYS A 35 -5.45 -6.54 15.71
C LYS A 35 -6.80 -5.93 15.29
N CYS A 36 -6.85 -4.70 14.76
CA CYS A 36 -8.10 -4.10 14.28
C CYS A 36 -8.64 -4.67 12.96
N GLY A 37 -7.94 -5.64 12.35
CA GLY A 37 -8.39 -6.36 11.15
C GLY A 37 -7.68 -5.98 9.84
N LYS A 38 -6.64 -5.14 9.82
CA LYS A 38 -5.92 -4.70 8.59
C LYS A 38 -5.52 -5.86 7.69
N THR A 39 -4.75 -6.82 8.22
CA THR A 39 -4.31 -8.01 7.48
C THR A 39 -5.48 -8.87 7.00
N THR A 40 -6.51 -9.05 7.83
CA THR A 40 -7.73 -9.78 7.44
C THR A 40 -8.43 -9.08 6.28
N PHE A 41 -8.48 -7.76 6.33
CA PHE A 41 -9.08 -6.95 5.26
C PHE A 41 -8.31 -7.08 3.94
N ILE A 42 -6.97 -6.97 3.96
CA ILE A 42 -6.16 -7.19 2.75
C ILE A 42 -6.35 -8.62 2.21
N LYS A 43 -6.41 -9.63 3.08
CA LYS A 43 -6.67 -11.03 2.65
C LYS A 43 -8.05 -11.21 2.01
N LEU A 44 -9.07 -10.51 2.48
CA LEU A 44 -10.40 -10.47 1.86
C LEU A 44 -10.34 -9.80 0.48
N LEU A 45 -9.66 -8.65 0.35
CA LEU A 45 -9.46 -7.99 -0.94
C LEU A 45 -8.65 -8.83 -1.92
N ALA A 46 -7.68 -9.61 -1.42
CA ALA A 46 -6.86 -10.53 -2.20
C ALA A 46 -7.57 -11.85 -2.55
N GLY A 47 -8.83 -12.05 -2.14
CA GLY A 47 -9.57 -13.29 -2.38
C GLY A 47 -9.00 -14.53 -1.66
N ILE A 48 -8.08 -14.34 -0.70
CA ILE A 48 -7.53 -15.42 0.13
C ILE A 48 -8.55 -15.90 1.16
N ILE A 49 -9.36 -14.98 1.65
CA ILE A 49 -10.51 -15.24 2.50
C ILE A 49 -11.76 -14.92 1.68
N GLU A 50 -12.72 -15.83 1.65
CA GLU A 50 -13.97 -15.63 0.93
C GLU A 50 -14.77 -14.47 1.52
N SER A 51 -15.33 -13.66 0.64
CA SER A 51 -16.24 -12.55 0.98
C SER A 51 -17.47 -12.65 0.11
N GLU A 52 -18.59 -13.06 0.68
CA GLU A 52 -19.84 -13.16 -0.07
C GLU A 52 -20.48 -11.78 -0.27
N ASN A 53 -20.72 -11.39 -1.54
CA ASN A 53 -21.48 -10.21 -1.95
C ASN A 53 -21.08 -8.88 -1.26
N ALA A 54 -19.81 -8.74 -0.89
CA ALA A 54 -19.35 -7.57 -0.15
C ALA A 54 -18.28 -6.75 -0.88
N ILE A 55 -17.52 -7.33 -1.82
CA ILE A 55 -16.40 -6.68 -2.51
C ILE A 55 -16.65 -6.63 -3.99
N PHE A 56 -16.60 -5.42 -4.58
CA PHE A 56 -16.95 -5.19 -5.98
C PHE A 56 -15.80 -4.49 -6.71
N TYR A 57 -15.32 -5.11 -7.79
CA TYR A 57 -14.46 -4.48 -8.79
C TYR A 57 -15.32 -3.90 -9.91
N LYS A 58 -15.31 -2.57 -10.08
CA LYS A 58 -16.13 -1.84 -11.07
C LYS A 58 -17.59 -2.37 -11.12
N GLN A 59 -18.23 -2.48 -9.96
CA GLN A 59 -19.62 -2.97 -9.75
C GLN A 59 -19.83 -4.48 -9.91
N ARG A 60 -18.84 -5.25 -10.34
CA ARG A 60 -18.91 -6.71 -10.38
C ARG A 60 -18.32 -7.30 -9.10
N ASP A 61 -19.06 -8.18 -8.44
CA ASP A 61 -18.58 -8.89 -7.24
C ASP A 61 -17.35 -9.73 -7.59
N ILE A 62 -16.28 -9.61 -6.78
CA ILE A 62 -15.02 -10.32 -7.03
C ILE A 62 -15.15 -11.83 -6.85
N SER A 63 -16.12 -12.33 -6.09
CA SER A 63 -16.38 -13.76 -5.90
C SER A 63 -16.78 -14.45 -7.20
N PHE A 64 -17.30 -13.71 -8.19
CA PHE A 64 -17.64 -14.25 -9.52
C PHE A 64 -16.50 -14.14 -10.54
N LEU A 65 -15.33 -13.62 -10.15
CA LEU A 65 -14.16 -13.59 -11.02
C LEU A 65 -13.54 -15.00 -11.09
N LYS A 66 -13.21 -15.43 -12.30
CA LYS A 66 -12.40 -16.66 -12.47
C LYS A 66 -10.98 -16.42 -11.94
N SER A 67 -10.30 -17.45 -11.47
CA SER A 67 -8.94 -17.34 -10.91
C SER A 67 -7.96 -16.60 -11.84
N ILE A 68 -8.01 -16.86 -13.16
CA ILE A 68 -7.17 -16.19 -14.16
C ILE A 68 -7.53 -14.69 -14.24
N GLU A 69 -8.83 -14.36 -14.29
CA GLU A 69 -9.30 -12.97 -14.34
C GLU A 69 -8.90 -12.22 -13.07
N PHE A 70 -9.04 -12.86 -11.91
CA PHE A 70 -8.64 -12.30 -10.63
C PHE A 70 -7.13 -12.00 -10.61
N SER A 71 -6.28 -12.96 -10.99
CA SER A 71 -4.82 -12.81 -11.00
C SER A 71 -4.32 -11.74 -11.98
N THR A 72 -5.07 -11.44 -13.05
CA THR A 72 -4.73 -10.33 -13.96
C THR A 72 -5.13 -8.96 -13.41
N LEU A 73 -6.09 -8.89 -12.49
CA LEU A 73 -6.57 -7.63 -11.91
C LEU A 73 -5.86 -7.28 -10.63
N PHE A 74 -5.51 -8.28 -9.81
CA PHE A 74 -4.93 -8.10 -8.49
C PHE A 74 -3.52 -8.67 -8.41
N GLY A 75 -2.59 -7.86 -7.94
CA GLY A 75 -1.31 -8.29 -7.40
C GLY A 75 -1.32 -8.11 -5.89
N TYR A 76 -0.67 -9.01 -5.15
CA TYR A 76 -0.59 -8.84 -3.72
C TYR A 76 0.74 -9.35 -3.14
N PHE A 77 1.26 -8.61 -2.19
CA PHE A 77 2.39 -9.03 -1.39
C PHE A 77 2.08 -8.85 0.10
N LEU A 78 1.96 -9.98 0.81
CA LEU A 78 1.65 -10.05 2.23
C LEU A 78 2.92 -10.43 2.97
N TYR A 79 3.59 -9.46 3.57
CA TYR A 79 4.82 -9.71 4.31
C TYR A 79 4.49 -10.27 5.70
N ASN A 80 5.06 -11.42 6.00
CA ASN A 80 4.90 -12.14 7.27
C ASN A 80 6.24 -12.53 7.91
N GLY A 81 7.32 -11.82 7.55
CA GLY A 81 8.67 -12.13 7.98
C GLY A 81 9.40 -13.14 7.09
N SER A 82 8.76 -13.63 6.01
CA SER A 82 9.36 -14.58 5.07
C SER A 82 9.15 -14.15 3.61
N PHE A 83 10.02 -14.66 2.74
CA PHE A 83 9.97 -14.45 1.30
C PHE A 83 9.84 -15.80 0.60
N HIS A 84 9.05 -15.84 -0.46
CA HIS A 84 8.77 -17.05 -1.21
C HIS A 84 9.28 -16.91 -2.65
N PHE A 85 10.54 -17.30 -2.87
CA PHE A 85 11.15 -17.42 -4.18
C PHE A 85 11.33 -18.90 -4.51
N ILE A 86 11.12 -19.27 -5.78
CA ILE A 86 11.24 -20.66 -6.26
C ILE A 86 12.69 -20.94 -6.69
N PHE A 87 13.35 -19.92 -7.26
CA PHE A 87 14.69 -20.04 -7.81
C PHE A 87 15.74 -19.38 -6.91
N SER A 88 17.02 -19.68 -7.18
CA SER A 88 18.13 -19.15 -6.39
C SER A 88 18.48 -17.71 -6.72
N ASN A 89 18.08 -17.17 -7.87
CA ASN A 89 18.34 -15.80 -8.30
C ASN A 89 17.13 -15.17 -8.96
N LEU A 90 17.14 -13.83 -9.05
CA LEU A 90 16.00 -13.05 -9.57
C LEU A 90 15.80 -13.22 -11.07
N ASP A 91 16.87 -13.44 -11.83
CA ASP A 91 16.78 -13.63 -13.29
C ASP A 91 15.86 -14.81 -13.61
N GLN A 92 16.13 -15.96 -12.97
CA GLN A 92 15.33 -17.17 -13.13
C GLN A 92 13.87 -16.98 -12.66
N GLU A 93 13.66 -16.28 -11.53
CA GLU A 93 12.31 -15.98 -11.04
C GLU A 93 11.50 -15.16 -12.04
N ILE A 94 12.10 -14.10 -12.60
CA ILE A 94 11.43 -13.22 -13.56
C ILE A 94 11.12 -13.98 -14.85
N LEU A 95 12.11 -14.69 -15.42
CA LEU A 95 11.95 -15.43 -16.67
C LEU A 95 10.87 -16.49 -16.53
N HIS A 96 10.91 -17.28 -15.45
CA HIS A 96 9.90 -18.29 -15.16
C HIS A 96 8.49 -17.68 -15.10
N ARG A 97 8.28 -16.58 -14.39
CA ARG A 97 6.96 -15.94 -14.31
C ARG A 97 6.50 -15.35 -15.65
N LEU A 98 7.43 -14.79 -16.44
CA LEU A 98 7.12 -14.29 -17.77
C LEU A 98 6.70 -15.40 -18.76
N ASP A 99 7.17 -16.63 -18.60
CA ASP A 99 6.80 -17.76 -19.44
C ASP A 99 5.32 -18.16 -19.32
N TYR A 100 4.69 -17.88 -18.18
CA TYR A 100 3.25 -18.13 -17.98
C TYR A 100 2.36 -16.99 -18.48
N LEU A 101 2.94 -15.87 -18.93
CA LEU A 101 2.18 -14.76 -19.47
C LEU A 101 2.07 -14.89 -21.00
N ASP A 102 0.86 -14.65 -21.51
CA ASP A 102 0.60 -14.62 -22.95
C ASP A 102 1.16 -13.33 -23.58
N LEU A 103 2.48 -13.24 -23.67
CA LEU A 103 3.24 -12.10 -24.18
C LEU A 103 4.15 -12.52 -25.33
N SER A 104 4.28 -11.66 -26.34
CA SER A 104 5.28 -11.82 -27.38
C SER A 104 6.71 -11.72 -26.81
N PRO A 105 7.73 -12.28 -27.49
CA PRO A 105 9.13 -12.18 -27.05
C PRO A 105 9.61 -10.73 -26.85
N SER A 106 9.13 -9.80 -27.66
CA SER A 106 9.45 -8.38 -27.56
C SER A 106 8.83 -7.73 -26.32
N GLU A 107 7.57 -8.05 -26.02
CA GLU A 107 6.89 -7.56 -24.81
C GLU A 107 7.53 -8.12 -23.53
N ARG A 108 7.88 -9.41 -23.50
CA ARG A 108 8.61 -10.03 -22.37
C ARG A 108 9.92 -9.31 -22.10
N LYS A 109 10.74 -9.10 -23.14
CA LYS A 109 12.02 -8.40 -23.03
C LYS A 109 11.85 -6.97 -22.54
N MET A 110 10.85 -6.27 -23.06
CA MET A 110 10.55 -4.88 -22.65
C MET A 110 10.11 -4.82 -21.19
N LYS A 111 9.19 -5.69 -20.78
CA LYS A 111 8.68 -5.76 -19.41
C LYS A 111 9.77 -6.13 -18.40
N TYR A 112 10.59 -7.13 -18.72
CA TYR A 112 11.77 -7.52 -17.96
C TYR A 112 12.68 -6.31 -17.72
N LYS A 113 13.13 -5.65 -18.80
CA LYS A 113 14.05 -4.51 -18.74
C LYS A 113 13.44 -3.33 -17.96
N ASN A 114 12.20 -2.97 -18.25
CA ASN A 114 11.57 -1.81 -17.63
C ASN A 114 11.39 -2.00 -16.13
N LEU A 115 10.87 -3.14 -15.68
CA LEU A 115 10.63 -3.37 -14.26
C LEU A 115 11.95 -3.49 -13.48
N THR A 116 12.93 -4.23 -14.00
CA THR A 116 14.24 -4.35 -13.32
C THR A 116 14.94 -2.99 -13.19
N GLN A 117 14.79 -2.12 -14.18
CA GLN A 117 15.34 -0.76 -14.16
C GLN A 117 14.58 0.14 -13.18
N ILE A 118 13.23 0.13 -13.20
CA ILE A 118 12.41 0.97 -12.32
C ILE A 118 12.66 0.61 -10.84
N PHE A 119 12.78 -0.69 -10.52
CA PHE A 119 13.06 -1.17 -9.16
C PHE A 119 14.54 -1.08 -8.75
N GLY A 120 15.44 -0.75 -9.68
CA GLY A 120 16.87 -0.68 -9.43
C GLY A 120 17.47 -2.03 -9.05
N LEU A 121 16.98 -3.13 -9.65
CA LEU A 121 17.41 -4.50 -9.33
C LEU A 121 18.33 -5.10 -10.41
N GLY A 122 18.67 -4.33 -11.45
CA GLY A 122 19.44 -4.83 -12.58
C GLY A 122 20.81 -5.45 -12.23
N GLU A 123 21.51 -4.90 -11.24
CA GLU A 123 22.84 -5.39 -10.81
C GLU A 123 22.73 -6.65 -9.92
N TYR A 124 21.53 -6.97 -9.42
CA TYR A 124 21.31 -8.08 -8.48
C TYR A 124 20.66 -9.31 -9.13
N LEU A 125 20.42 -9.30 -10.43
CA LEU A 125 19.64 -10.33 -11.12
C LEU A 125 20.26 -11.73 -11.01
N THR A 126 21.58 -11.83 -11.10
CA THR A 126 22.33 -13.09 -11.06
C THR A 126 22.83 -13.44 -9.66
N ASN A 127 22.71 -12.53 -8.69
CA ASN A 127 23.10 -12.78 -7.31
C ASN A 127 22.18 -13.82 -6.66
N SER A 128 22.71 -14.53 -5.67
CA SER A 128 21.87 -15.38 -4.84
C SER A 128 20.83 -14.54 -4.10
N ILE A 129 19.57 -14.98 -4.09
CA ILE A 129 18.50 -14.31 -3.35
C ILE A 129 18.81 -14.27 -1.85
N SER A 130 19.59 -15.25 -1.32
CA SER A 130 20.03 -15.20 0.08
C SER A 130 20.84 -13.96 0.41
N ASP A 131 21.61 -13.45 -0.55
CA ASP A 131 22.55 -12.33 -0.37
C ASP A 131 21.85 -10.95 -0.49
N LEU A 132 20.61 -10.93 -0.96
CA LEU A 132 19.83 -9.71 -1.05
C LEU A 132 19.43 -9.20 0.35
N THR A 133 19.48 -7.88 0.53
CA THR A 133 18.92 -7.22 1.72
C THR A 133 17.42 -7.41 1.80
N ILE A 134 16.82 -7.19 2.96
CA ILE A 134 15.36 -7.23 3.16
C ILE A 134 14.66 -6.28 2.19
N PHE A 135 15.16 -5.05 2.04
CA PHE A 135 14.58 -4.07 1.12
C PHE A 135 14.64 -4.53 -0.35
N GLN A 136 15.75 -5.13 -0.79
CA GLN A 136 15.86 -5.68 -2.13
C GLN A 136 14.89 -6.86 -2.35
N LYS A 137 14.72 -7.73 -1.34
CA LYS A 137 13.75 -8.83 -1.38
C LYS A 137 12.31 -8.32 -1.45
N ILE A 138 11.95 -7.27 -0.71
CA ILE A 138 10.64 -6.62 -0.80
C ILE A 138 10.43 -6.03 -2.19
N LYS A 139 11.40 -5.26 -2.71
CA LYS A 139 11.35 -4.71 -4.07
C LYS A 139 11.17 -5.82 -5.12
N ALA A 140 11.93 -6.91 -5.00
CA ALA A 140 11.83 -8.05 -5.90
C ALA A 140 10.44 -8.71 -5.84
N SER A 141 9.92 -8.99 -4.65
CA SER A 141 8.59 -9.61 -4.49
C SER A 141 7.49 -8.77 -5.11
N ILE A 142 7.50 -7.45 -4.87
CA ILE A 142 6.51 -6.54 -5.45
C ILE A 142 6.70 -6.43 -6.98
N MET A 143 7.92 -6.36 -7.47
CA MET A 143 8.22 -6.34 -8.90
C MET A 143 7.66 -7.59 -9.61
N LEU A 144 7.79 -8.77 -8.99
CA LEU A 144 7.26 -10.02 -9.53
C LEU A 144 5.72 -10.00 -9.62
N GLU A 145 5.04 -9.39 -8.65
CA GLU A 145 3.58 -9.19 -8.71
C GLU A 145 3.15 -8.21 -9.82
N LEU A 146 4.02 -7.31 -10.24
CA LEU A 146 3.75 -6.34 -11.31
C LEU A 146 4.00 -6.90 -12.73
N LEU A 147 4.58 -8.10 -12.86
CA LEU A 147 4.83 -8.72 -14.16
C LEU A 147 3.54 -8.94 -14.97
N HIS A 148 2.42 -9.23 -14.33
CA HIS A 148 1.12 -9.39 -15.01
C HIS A 148 0.32 -8.08 -15.16
N SER A 149 0.93 -6.92 -14.79
CA SER A 149 0.34 -5.57 -14.91
C SER A 149 -1.02 -5.43 -14.22
N PRO A 150 -1.12 -5.74 -12.92
CA PRO A 150 -2.38 -5.68 -12.19
C PRO A 150 -2.93 -4.25 -12.16
N LYS A 151 -4.25 -4.12 -11.98
CA LYS A 151 -4.91 -2.84 -11.78
C LYS A 151 -4.92 -2.40 -10.32
N ILE A 152 -4.82 -3.37 -9.41
CA ILE A 152 -4.81 -3.15 -7.98
C ILE A 152 -3.64 -3.93 -7.39
N LEU A 153 -2.82 -3.26 -6.59
CA LEU A 153 -1.73 -3.86 -5.82
C LEU A 153 -2.06 -3.75 -4.33
N LEU A 154 -2.10 -4.89 -3.66
CA LEU A 154 -2.38 -5.01 -2.25
C LEU A 154 -1.09 -5.29 -1.49
N LEU A 155 -0.76 -4.45 -0.51
CA LEU A 155 0.49 -4.54 0.25
C LEU A 155 0.18 -4.61 1.75
N ASP A 156 0.48 -5.75 2.38
CA ASP A 156 0.30 -5.88 3.83
C ASP A 156 1.64 -5.96 4.56
N GLN A 157 1.81 -5.11 5.55
CA GLN A 157 2.96 -5.05 6.47
C GLN A 157 4.34 -4.85 5.81
N VAL A 158 4.39 -4.39 4.55
CA VAL A 158 5.66 -4.25 3.81
C VAL A 158 6.60 -3.18 4.36
N PHE A 159 6.06 -2.19 5.07
CA PHE A 159 6.83 -1.08 5.63
C PHE A 159 7.45 -1.39 6.99
N LEU A 160 7.11 -2.53 7.62
CA LEU A 160 7.51 -2.88 8.98
C LEU A 160 9.04 -2.98 9.17
N GLU A 161 9.73 -3.50 8.16
CA GLU A 161 11.18 -3.73 8.19
C GLU A 161 11.97 -2.66 7.43
N LEU A 162 11.27 -1.62 6.95
CA LEU A 162 11.88 -0.57 6.16
C LEU A 162 12.11 0.68 7.00
N SER A 163 13.24 1.34 6.77
CA SER A 163 13.41 2.70 7.25
C SER A 163 12.44 3.65 6.54
N GLU A 164 12.22 4.84 7.09
CA GLU A 164 11.39 5.87 6.48
C GLU A 164 11.86 6.21 5.04
N ALA A 165 13.18 6.37 4.85
CA ALA A 165 13.76 6.64 3.53
C ALA A 165 13.48 5.50 2.53
N GLN A 166 13.63 4.23 2.94
CA GLN A 166 13.32 3.07 2.10
C GLN A 166 11.83 2.98 1.78
N SER A 167 10.97 3.29 2.72
CA SER A 167 9.52 3.31 2.53
C SER A 167 9.11 4.37 1.51
N LYS A 168 9.65 5.60 1.62
CA LYS A 168 9.44 6.68 0.65
C LYS A 168 10.00 6.32 -0.73
N GLU A 169 11.18 5.70 -0.80
CA GLU A 169 11.75 5.19 -2.06
C GLU A 169 10.80 4.17 -2.72
N LEU A 170 10.29 3.19 -1.96
CA LEU A 170 9.36 2.19 -2.48
C LEU A 170 8.09 2.82 -3.02
N ILE A 171 7.47 3.75 -2.29
CA ILE A 171 6.28 4.47 -2.73
C ILE A 171 6.57 5.27 -4.01
N SER A 172 7.72 5.95 -4.09
CA SER A 172 8.16 6.66 -5.29
C SER A 172 8.36 5.73 -6.49
N ILE A 173 8.93 4.54 -6.29
CA ILE A 173 9.05 3.49 -7.32
C ILE A 173 7.66 3.11 -7.85
N LEU A 174 6.71 2.82 -6.97
CA LEU A 174 5.35 2.45 -7.35
C LEU A 174 4.61 3.57 -8.10
N ARG A 175 4.80 4.82 -7.69
CA ARG A 175 4.21 5.98 -8.40
C ARG A 175 4.75 6.14 -9.82
N ARG A 176 6.03 5.81 -10.07
CA ARG A 176 6.62 5.83 -11.43
C ARG A 176 6.04 4.80 -12.38
N ILE A 177 5.47 3.71 -11.87
CA ILE A 177 4.80 2.70 -12.69
C ILE A 177 3.54 3.27 -13.34
N GLY A 178 2.77 4.04 -12.59
CA GLY A 178 1.52 4.66 -13.06
C GLY A 178 0.41 3.66 -13.39
N GLY A 179 -0.82 4.13 -13.46
CA GLY A 179 -1.98 3.31 -13.89
C GLY A 179 -2.34 2.16 -12.95
N ILE A 180 -1.87 2.18 -11.70
CA ILE A 180 -2.13 1.18 -10.68
C ILE A 180 -2.75 1.83 -9.44
N THR A 181 -3.72 1.16 -8.84
CA THR A 181 -4.25 1.51 -7.52
C THR A 181 -3.51 0.70 -6.47
N VAL A 182 -2.98 1.36 -5.46
CA VAL A 182 -2.26 0.71 -4.36
C VAL A 182 -3.08 0.79 -3.09
N VAL A 183 -3.31 -0.34 -2.42
CA VAL A 183 -3.89 -0.41 -1.09
C VAL A 183 -2.87 -1.03 -0.16
N ALA A 184 -2.34 -0.25 0.76
CA ALA A 184 -1.28 -0.67 1.66
C ALA A 184 -1.68 -0.54 3.12
N THR A 185 -1.08 -1.37 4.00
CA THR A 185 -1.24 -1.22 5.44
C THR A 185 0.03 -0.72 6.11
N ALA A 186 -0.12 0.11 7.14
CA ALA A 186 0.93 0.48 8.08
C ALA A 186 0.46 0.35 9.52
N GLN A 187 1.40 0.38 10.48
CA GLN A 187 1.08 0.34 11.91
C GLN A 187 0.90 1.74 12.51
N ASP A 188 1.58 2.72 11.95
CA ASP A 188 1.61 4.12 12.37
C ASP A 188 1.12 5.06 11.27
N LEU A 189 1.25 6.34 11.50
CA LEU A 189 0.84 7.41 10.60
C LEU A 189 2.03 8.10 9.89
N ASP A 190 3.26 7.67 10.11
CA ASP A 190 4.46 8.38 9.63
C ASP A 190 4.52 8.47 8.10
N LEU A 191 3.99 7.44 7.41
CA LEU A 191 3.91 7.41 5.96
C LEU A 191 2.59 7.97 5.40
N ALA A 192 1.66 8.41 6.25
CA ALA A 192 0.32 8.80 5.79
C ALA A 192 0.34 9.87 4.69
N LEU A 193 1.24 10.86 4.81
CA LEU A 193 1.37 11.97 3.87
C LEU A 193 1.94 11.57 2.50
N GLU A 194 2.53 10.39 2.38
CA GLU A 194 3.01 9.85 1.09
C GLU A 194 1.88 9.21 0.27
N PHE A 195 0.68 9.07 0.83
CA PHE A 195 -0.52 8.47 0.21
C PHE A 195 -1.54 9.53 -0.18
N ASP A 196 -2.46 9.19 -1.10
CA ASP A 196 -3.50 10.10 -1.57
C ASP A 196 -4.74 10.04 -0.67
N SER A 197 -4.98 8.90 -0.02
CA SER A 197 -6.09 8.72 0.91
C SER A 197 -5.71 7.82 2.09
N LEU A 198 -6.37 8.05 3.23
CA LEU A 198 -6.12 7.38 4.51
C LEU A 198 -7.41 6.86 5.10
N SER A 199 -7.38 5.60 5.54
CA SER A 199 -8.45 4.97 6.33
C SER A 199 -7.93 4.51 7.68
N ILE A 200 -8.67 4.85 8.74
CA ILE A 200 -8.38 4.41 10.11
C ILE A 200 -9.37 3.32 10.51
N PHE A 201 -8.84 2.13 10.80
CA PHE A 201 -9.61 1.00 11.31
C PHE A 201 -9.49 0.88 12.83
N ASN A 202 -10.60 0.60 13.49
CA ASN A 202 -10.62 0.29 14.91
C ASN A 202 -11.69 -0.78 15.20
N ASN A 203 -11.28 -1.87 15.85
CA ASN A 203 -12.18 -2.96 16.24
C ASN A 203 -13.15 -3.42 15.14
N GLY A 204 -12.63 -3.59 13.92
CA GLY A 204 -13.40 -4.05 12.77
C GLY A 204 -14.35 -3.02 12.16
N THR A 205 -14.22 -1.75 12.50
CA THR A 205 -15.00 -0.65 11.91
C THR A 205 -14.08 0.38 11.24
N LEU A 206 -14.60 1.07 10.24
CA LEU A 206 -13.95 2.23 9.62
C LEU A 206 -14.30 3.48 10.43
N CYS A 207 -13.30 4.04 11.13
CA CYS A 207 -13.52 5.23 11.97
C CYS A 207 -13.47 6.53 11.18
N VAL A 208 -12.51 6.63 10.27
CA VAL A 208 -12.27 7.83 9.45
C VAL A 208 -11.75 7.42 8.08
N LYS A 209 -12.16 8.14 7.04
CA LYS A 209 -11.59 8.06 5.71
C LYS A 209 -11.63 9.42 5.05
N ASN A 210 -10.48 9.96 4.71
CA ASN A 210 -10.36 11.24 3.97
C ASN A 210 -8.94 11.39 3.38
N SER A 211 -8.61 12.59 2.89
CA SER A 211 -7.23 12.95 2.60
C SER A 211 -6.36 12.79 3.86
N PRO A 212 -5.09 12.40 3.76
CA PRO A 212 -4.25 12.19 4.93
C PRO A 212 -4.21 13.40 5.86
N LEU A 213 -4.03 14.60 5.31
CA LEU A 213 -3.91 15.82 6.11
C LEU A 213 -5.21 16.13 6.87
N ASP A 214 -6.39 15.89 6.27
CA ASP A 214 -7.67 16.09 6.95
C ASP A 214 -7.85 15.12 8.12
N VAL A 215 -7.46 13.85 7.91
CA VAL A 215 -7.51 12.83 8.96
C VAL A 215 -6.55 13.16 10.10
N LEU A 216 -5.34 13.60 9.78
CA LEU A 216 -4.31 13.93 10.77
C LEU A 216 -4.68 15.17 11.62
N LYS A 217 -5.52 16.08 11.11
CA LYS A 217 -6.06 17.20 11.89
C LYS A 217 -7.12 16.76 12.95
N GLU A 218 -7.63 15.52 12.86
CA GLU A 218 -8.62 15.00 13.82
C GLU A 218 -7.97 14.30 15.04
N ASP A 219 -7.01 14.96 15.70
CA ASP A 219 -6.19 14.43 16.80
C ASP A 219 -7.01 13.68 17.87
N SER A 220 -8.14 14.24 18.29
CA SER A 220 -8.99 13.63 19.32
C SER A 220 -9.56 12.25 18.93
N LYS A 221 -9.76 12.00 17.63
CA LYS A 221 -10.21 10.69 17.12
C LYS A 221 -9.05 9.72 17.05
N LEU A 222 -7.87 10.19 16.61
CA LEU A 222 -6.67 9.37 16.48
C LEU A 222 -6.18 8.89 17.84
N ASN A 223 -6.15 9.75 18.84
CA ASN A 223 -5.80 9.41 20.22
C ASN A 223 -6.72 8.34 20.81
N LYS A 224 -8.03 8.36 20.52
CA LYS A 224 -8.98 7.30 20.95
C LYS A 224 -8.67 5.93 20.34
N VAL A 225 -8.02 5.90 19.18
CA VAL A 225 -7.61 4.67 18.49
C VAL A 225 -6.20 4.23 18.90
N GLY A 226 -5.49 5.06 19.67
CA GLY A 226 -4.12 4.80 20.12
C GLY A 226 -3.08 5.02 19.03
N LEU A 227 -3.36 5.92 18.07
CA LEU A 227 -2.42 6.34 17.03
C LEU A 227 -1.81 7.69 17.38
N SER A 228 -0.49 7.79 17.31
CA SER A 228 0.26 9.03 17.48
C SER A 228 0.38 9.76 16.14
N LEU A 229 0.31 11.07 16.18
CA LEU A 229 0.53 11.93 15.02
C LEU A 229 2.01 11.88 14.59
N PRO A 230 2.31 12.02 13.28
CA PRO A 230 3.65 12.32 12.80
C PRO A 230 4.18 13.61 13.47
N PHE A 231 5.47 13.63 13.80
CA PHE A 231 6.09 14.68 14.61
C PHE A 231 5.76 16.11 14.13
N MET A 232 5.92 16.39 12.83
CA MET A 232 5.68 17.74 12.30
C MET A 232 4.21 18.16 12.34
N VAL A 233 3.30 17.20 12.20
CA VAL A 233 1.86 17.47 12.32
C VAL A 233 1.50 17.77 13.78
N ASP A 234 1.96 16.93 14.73
CA ASP A 234 1.73 17.12 16.16
C ASP A 234 2.30 18.48 16.65
N LEU A 235 3.55 18.79 16.25
CA LEU A 235 4.18 20.06 16.56
C LEU A 235 3.37 21.24 16.00
N SER A 236 2.97 21.17 14.74
CA SER A 236 2.18 22.24 14.10
C SER A 236 0.85 22.47 14.81
N LEU A 237 0.13 21.41 15.15
CA LEU A 237 -1.16 21.53 15.84
C LEU A 237 -1.00 22.14 17.23
N LYS A 238 0.07 21.78 17.96
CA LYS A 238 0.40 22.38 19.25
C LYS A 238 0.76 23.86 19.13
N LEU A 239 1.61 24.23 18.17
CA LEU A 239 1.96 25.63 17.90
C LEU A 239 0.74 26.46 17.46
N LYS A 240 -0.13 25.88 16.64
CA LYS A 240 -1.39 26.51 16.25
C LYS A 240 -2.32 26.77 17.45
N TYR A 241 -2.35 25.87 18.43
CA TYR A 241 -3.13 26.06 19.66
C TYR A 241 -2.67 27.31 20.46
N TYR A 242 -1.39 27.72 20.31
CA TYR A 242 -0.82 28.90 20.91
C TYR A 242 -0.77 30.10 19.96
N ASP A 243 -1.44 30.03 18.81
CA ASP A 243 -1.46 31.09 17.78
C ASP A 243 -0.06 31.45 17.23
N LEU A 244 0.87 30.48 17.25
CA LEU A 244 2.25 30.69 16.76
C LEU A 244 2.41 30.35 15.28
N VAL A 245 1.48 29.55 14.72
CA VAL A 245 1.40 29.24 13.29
C VAL A 245 -0.07 29.19 12.84
N ASP A 246 -0.34 29.55 11.60
CA ASP A 246 -1.71 29.63 11.08
C ASP A 246 -2.31 28.27 10.68
N ASP A 247 -1.49 27.35 10.18
CA ASP A 247 -1.91 26.00 9.74
C ASP A 247 -0.79 24.97 9.95
N VAL A 248 -1.04 23.72 9.53
CA VAL A 248 -0.06 22.61 9.63
C VAL A 248 1.10 22.88 8.67
N VAL A 249 2.30 22.94 9.23
CA VAL A 249 3.57 23.12 8.52
C VAL A 249 4.36 21.82 8.60
N LEU A 250 4.65 21.22 7.44
CA LEU A 250 5.32 19.91 7.35
C LEU A 250 6.83 20.02 7.15
N ASP A 251 7.30 21.19 6.74
CA ASP A 251 8.70 21.48 6.46
C ASP A 251 9.34 22.26 7.62
N ILE A 252 10.52 21.82 8.07
CA ILE A 252 11.23 22.38 9.23
C ILE A 252 11.68 23.81 8.93
N ASP A 253 12.24 24.07 7.75
CA ASP A 253 12.77 25.39 7.40
C ASP A 253 11.63 26.42 7.29
N ARG A 254 10.49 25.98 6.74
CA ARG A 254 9.29 26.79 6.72
C ARG A 254 8.76 27.07 8.13
N MET A 255 8.75 26.07 9.01
CA MET A 255 8.33 26.22 10.40
C MET A 255 9.21 27.26 11.12
N VAL A 256 10.53 27.16 10.98
CA VAL A 256 11.46 28.12 11.54
C VAL A 256 11.18 29.54 11.02
N ASN A 257 10.99 29.70 9.72
CA ASN A 257 10.69 30.99 9.10
C ASN A 257 9.35 31.60 9.57
N GLU A 258 8.36 30.80 9.91
CA GLU A 258 7.07 31.26 10.43
C GLU A 258 7.18 31.69 11.91
N LEU A 259 8.01 31.01 12.70
CA LEU A 259 8.19 31.30 14.12
C LEU A 259 9.10 32.51 14.39
N TRP A 260 9.96 32.89 13.42
CA TRP A 260 10.90 34.00 13.57
C TRP A 260 10.46 35.28 12.82
N LYS A 261 9.19 35.38 12.43
CA LYS A 261 8.56 36.60 11.91
C LYS A 261 8.10 37.47 13.05
#